data_8f9fc398cadc11af94feba035e744cb3
#
_entry.id   8f9fc398cadc11af94feba035e744cb3
#
_cell.length_a   1.000
_cell.length_b   1.000
_cell.length_c   1.000
_cell.angle_alpha   90.00
_cell.angle_beta   90.00
_cell.angle_gamma   90.00
#
_symmetry.space_group_name_H-M   'P 1'
#
loop_
_entity.id
_entity.type
_entity.pdbx_description
1 polymer ?
#
loop_
_entity_poly.entity_id
_entity_poly.type
_entity_poly.pdbx_seq_one_letter_code
_entity_poly.pdbx_strand_id
1 'polypeptide(L)'
;MIFASKKKFIKPRRYKRCYVVTKRVLDNIPVGALGIIALDGCQEMGKRVNDYIVNWRREDSHEFKNDVVFKGYERDNYLIDAKVPRFGSGEAKGIIGESVRGKDLYLMVDVCNYNLTYSLSGHTNHMSPDDHFQNLKRVIAAVGGKGRRINVIMPFLYESRQHKRSGRESLDCALALQELVRMGVDNIITFDAHDPRVQNAIPLSGFETVRPTYHL
;
A
#
# COMPACT_ATOMS: atom_id res chain seq x y z
N MET A 1 -23.94 42.48 57.42
CA MET A 1 -23.55 42.86 56.07
C MET A 1 -22.22 42.20 55.78
N ILE A 2 -22.24 41.10 55.07
CA ILE A 2 -21.01 40.37 54.72
C ILE A 2 -20.99 40.23 53.20
N PHE A 3 -20.06 40.93 52.58
CA PHE A 3 -19.87 40.87 51.12
C PHE A 3 -19.12 39.58 50.74
N ALA A 4 -19.78 38.69 50.06
CA ALA A 4 -19.17 37.49 49.48
C ALA A 4 -18.60 37.80 48.07
N SER A 5 -17.30 37.86 47.98
CA SER A 5 -16.54 38.00 46.71
C SER A 5 -16.67 36.72 45.88
N LYS A 6 -17.33 36.77 44.73
CA LYS A 6 -17.37 35.71 43.74
C LYS A 6 -16.05 35.66 42.97
N LYS A 7 -15.15 34.76 43.33
CA LYS A 7 -13.99 34.39 42.46
C LYS A 7 -14.50 33.71 41.20
N LYS A 8 -14.38 34.40 40.05
CA LYS A 8 -14.57 33.78 38.71
C LYS A 8 -13.43 32.81 38.45
N PHE A 9 -13.73 31.53 38.46
CA PHE A 9 -12.83 30.52 37.95
C PHE A 9 -12.68 30.69 36.43
N ILE A 10 -11.53 31.17 35.99
CA ILE A 10 -11.15 31.20 34.58
C ILE A 10 -10.76 29.78 34.21
N LYS A 11 -11.64 29.08 33.47
CA LYS A 11 -11.31 27.74 32.92
C LYS A 11 -10.17 27.87 31.88
N PRO A 12 -9.14 27.04 31.95
CA PRO A 12 -8.02 27.10 31.00
C PRO A 12 -8.43 26.53 29.64
N ARG A 13 -9.12 27.32 28.82
CA ARG A 13 -9.52 26.94 27.45
C ARG A 13 -8.32 26.76 26.49
N ARG A 14 -7.17 27.41 26.75
CA ARG A 14 -5.99 27.39 25.89
C ARG A 14 -5.20 26.08 25.90
N TYR A 15 -5.07 25.44 27.06
CA TYR A 15 -4.26 24.21 27.19
C TYR A 15 -4.89 22.99 26.52
N LYS A 16 -6.21 22.81 26.59
CA LYS A 16 -6.88 21.68 25.92
C LYS A 16 -6.81 21.79 24.40
N ARG A 17 -6.88 23.01 23.84
CA ARG A 17 -6.84 23.21 22.39
C ARG A 17 -5.44 22.94 21.83
N CYS A 18 -4.38 23.38 22.52
CA CYS A 18 -3.00 23.13 22.13
C CYS A 18 -2.64 21.64 22.19
N TYR A 19 -3.05 20.93 23.24
CA TYR A 19 -2.77 19.50 23.42
C TYR A 19 -3.49 18.63 22.38
N VAL A 20 -4.74 18.93 22.05
CA VAL A 20 -5.52 18.20 21.04
C VAL A 20 -4.95 18.42 19.63
N VAL A 21 -4.56 19.66 19.31
CA VAL A 21 -3.93 19.98 18.01
C VAL A 21 -2.59 19.28 17.86
N THR A 22 -1.73 19.33 18.89
CA THR A 22 -0.40 18.68 18.86
C THR A 22 -0.54 17.17 18.74
N LYS A 23 -1.50 16.55 19.45
CA LYS A 23 -1.73 15.10 19.36
C LYS A 23 -2.21 14.72 17.96
N ARG A 24 -3.19 15.44 17.37
CA ARG A 24 -3.65 15.19 15.99
C ARG A 24 -2.55 15.35 14.95
N VAL A 25 -1.67 16.35 15.10
CA VAL A 25 -0.53 16.55 14.20
C VAL A 25 0.45 15.39 14.28
N LEU A 26 0.81 14.96 15.50
CA LEU A 26 1.76 13.86 15.72
C LEU A 26 1.20 12.51 15.22
N ASP A 27 -0.10 12.27 15.40
CA ASP A 27 -0.76 11.03 14.98
C ASP A 27 -0.92 10.95 13.43
N ASN A 28 -0.79 12.08 12.72
CA ASN A 28 -1.04 12.18 11.27
C ASN A 28 0.21 12.55 10.44
N ILE A 29 1.39 12.54 11.04
CA ILE A 29 2.63 12.80 10.27
C ILE A 29 2.81 11.71 9.21
N PRO A 30 2.84 12.06 7.91
CA PRO A 30 3.02 11.07 6.87
C PRO A 30 4.43 10.47 6.92
N VAL A 31 4.54 9.16 6.71
CA VAL A 31 5.83 8.45 6.62
C VAL A 31 6.69 9.01 5.50
N GLY A 32 6.06 9.39 4.40
CA GLY A 32 6.67 9.99 3.23
C GLY A 32 5.61 10.47 2.24
N ALA A 33 6.03 11.09 1.16
CA ALA A 33 5.12 11.44 0.08
C ALA A 33 4.51 10.16 -0.52
N LEU A 34 3.17 10.12 -0.61
CA LEU A 34 2.46 8.96 -1.13
C LEU A 34 2.79 8.72 -2.61
N GLY A 35 3.00 7.47 -2.98
CA GLY A 35 3.07 7.00 -4.36
C GLY A 35 2.29 5.70 -4.52
N ILE A 36 1.45 5.63 -5.56
CA ILE A 36 0.64 4.47 -5.89
C ILE A 36 1.13 3.90 -7.21
N ILE A 37 1.53 2.64 -7.22
CA ILE A 37 1.89 1.90 -8.44
C ILE A 37 0.84 0.82 -8.65
N ALA A 38 -0.03 1.00 -9.63
CA ALA A 38 -1.00 0.00 -10.02
C ALA A 38 -0.43 -0.82 -11.20
N LEU A 39 -0.13 -2.09 -10.97
CA LEU A 39 0.32 -3.00 -12.02
C LEU A 39 -0.81 -3.27 -13.02
N ASP A 40 -0.46 -3.86 -14.15
CA ASP A 40 -1.43 -4.25 -15.16
C ASP A 40 -2.56 -5.08 -14.51
N GLY A 41 -3.81 -4.73 -14.85
CA GLY A 41 -4.99 -5.30 -14.22
C GLY A 41 -5.53 -4.55 -12.99
N CYS A 42 -4.70 -3.74 -12.32
CA CYS A 42 -5.13 -2.89 -11.19
C CYS A 42 -5.30 -1.41 -11.56
N GLN A 43 -5.09 -1.01 -12.80
CA GLN A 43 -5.02 0.40 -13.20
C GLN A 43 -6.33 1.15 -12.94
N GLU A 44 -7.48 0.55 -13.21
CA GLU A 44 -8.78 1.17 -12.93
C GLU A 44 -9.01 1.33 -11.42
N MET A 45 -8.71 0.30 -10.65
CA MET A 45 -8.79 0.37 -9.18
C MET A 45 -7.83 1.42 -8.63
N GLY A 46 -6.59 1.45 -9.13
CA GLY A 46 -5.60 2.46 -8.74
C GLY A 46 -6.07 3.88 -9.01
N LYS A 47 -6.71 4.11 -10.16
CA LYS A 47 -7.29 5.40 -10.52
C LYS A 47 -8.41 5.81 -9.55
N ARG A 48 -9.36 4.91 -9.27
CA ARG A 48 -10.44 5.17 -8.31
C ARG A 48 -9.90 5.48 -6.91
N VAL A 49 -8.91 4.73 -6.45
CA VAL A 49 -8.26 4.96 -5.15
C VAL A 49 -7.55 6.31 -5.15
N ASN A 50 -6.84 6.65 -6.23
CA ASN A 50 -6.19 7.94 -6.40
C ASN A 50 -7.21 9.09 -6.28
N ASP A 51 -8.31 9.03 -7.03
CA ASP A 51 -9.32 10.08 -7.07
C ASP A 51 -9.98 10.26 -5.69
N TYR A 52 -10.21 9.14 -4.98
CA TYR A 52 -10.73 9.18 -3.62
C TYR A 52 -9.78 9.86 -2.64
N ILE A 53 -8.49 9.51 -2.69
CA ILE A 53 -7.46 10.09 -1.81
C ILE A 53 -7.24 11.58 -2.14
N VAL A 54 -7.24 11.95 -3.42
CA VAL A 54 -7.13 13.35 -3.85
C VAL A 54 -8.25 14.20 -3.25
N ASN A 55 -9.50 13.74 -3.37
CA ASN A 55 -10.65 14.44 -2.83
C ASN A 55 -10.59 14.51 -1.29
N TRP A 56 -10.29 13.42 -0.65
CA TRP A 56 -10.21 13.31 0.80
C TRP A 56 -9.15 14.25 1.40
N ARG A 57 -7.96 14.29 0.79
CA ARG A 57 -6.87 15.15 1.26
C ARG A 57 -7.11 16.64 0.99
N ARG A 58 -7.87 16.98 -0.06
CA ARG A 58 -8.31 18.35 -0.32
C ARG A 58 -9.28 18.85 0.74
N GLU A 59 -10.19 18.00 1.20
CA GLU A 59 -11.13 18.33 2.27
C GLU A 59 -10.44 18.50 3.63
N ASP A 60 -9.43 17.66 3.91
CA ASP A 60 -8.73 17.60 5.21
C ASP A 60 -7.59 18.64 5.32
N SER A 61 -7.11 19.21 4.20
CA SER A 61 -5.87 19.98 4.13
C SER A 61 -5.94 21.39 4.71
N HIS A 62 -7.09 21.86 5.15
CA HIS A 62 -7.28 23.26 5.60
C HIS A 62 -6.47 23.65 6.85
N GLU A 63 -6.13 22.73 7.74
CA GLU A 63 -5.42 23.03 8.98
C GLU A 63 -3.87 23.01 8.85
N PHE A 64 -3.29 22.36 7.84
CA PHE A 64 -1.84 22.05 7.80
C PHE A 64 -1.12 22.46 6.50
N LYS A 65 -1.77 23.24 5.62
CA LYS A 65 -1.24 23.61 4.28
C LYS A 65 0.18 24.21 4.27
N ASN A 66 0.59 24.84 5.36
CA ASN A 66 1.86 25.58 5.44
C ASN A 66 2.95 24.86 6.24
N ASP A 67 2.69 23.65 6.75
CA ASP A 67 3.69 22.92 7.52
C ASP A 67 4.63 22.13 6.58
N VAL A 68 5.93 22.29 6.79
CA VAL A 68 6.98 21.63 6.00
C VAL A 68 6.86 20.11 6.04
N VAL A 69 6.33 19.55 7.14
CA VAL A 69 6.12 18.11 7.34
C VAL A 69 5.08 17.54 6.36
N PHE A 70 4.13 18.38 5.93
CA PHE A 70 3.08 18.01 4.97
C PHE A 70 3.40 18.39 3.53
N LYS A 71 4.65 18.81 3.25
CA LYS A 71 5.06 19.14 1.89
C LYS A 71 4.90 17.94 0.96
N GLY A 72 4.03 18.09 -0.06
CA GLY A 72 3.69 17.02 -0.99
C GLY A 72 2.61 16.06 -0.50
N TYR A 73 1.95 16.37 0.64
CA TYR A 73 0.79 15.63 1.13
C TYR A 73 -0.43 15.81 0.21
N GLU A 74 -0.73 17.06 -0.17
CA GLU A 74 -1.77 17.39 -1.14
C GLU A 74 -1.18 17.43 -2.55
N ARG A 75 -1.70 16.58 -3.43
CA ARG A 75 -1.32 16.48 -4.84
C ARG A 75 -2.56 16.18 -5.67
N ASP A 76 -2.52 16.53 -6.95
CA ASP A 76 -3.60 16.21 -7.90
C ASP A 76 -3.53 14.75 -8.40
N ASN A 77 -2.38 14.10 -8.21
CA ASN A 77 -2.16 12.72 -8.63
C ASN A 77 -1.06 12.06 -7.80
N TYR A 78 -1.32 10.85 -7.32
CA TYR A 78 -0.39 9.99 -6.58
C TYR A 78 0.05 8.77 -7.39
N LEU A 79 -0.55 8.55 -8.58
CA LEU A 79 -0.19 7.44 -9.44
C LEU A 79 1.21 7.63 -10.01
N ILE A 80 1.96 6.54 -10.02
CA ILE A 80 3.30 6.43 -10.59
C ILE A 80 3.23 5.44 -11.73
N ASP A 81 3.61 5.85 -12.93
CA ASP A 81 3.66 4.96 -14.08
C ASP A 81 4.75 3.89 -13.88
N ALA A 82 4.36 2.64 -14.02
CA ALA A 82 5.26 1.50 -14.01
C ALA A 82 4.86 0.53 -15.11
N LYS A 83 5.86 -0.04 -15.77
CA LYS A 83 5.67 -0.96 -16.91
C LYS A 83 6.55 -2.18 -16.75
N VAL A 84 6.06 -3.31 -17.25
CA VAL A 84 6.80 -4.57 -17.24
C VAL A 84 6.84 -5.15 -18.66
N PRO A 85 7.60 -4.52 -19.59
CA PRO A 85 7.72 -5.01 -20.94
C PRO A 85 8.41 -6.36 -20.98
N ARG A 86 7.91 -7.25 -21.87
CA ARG A 86 8.50 -8.57 -22.11
C ARG A 86 9.43 -8.53 -23.31
N PHE A 87 10.50 -9.30 -23.21
CA PHE A 87 11.42 -9.60 -24.32
C PHE A 87 10.86 -10.76 -25.17
N GLY A 88 11.42 -10.95 -26.35
CA GLY A 88 11.05 -12.05 -27.23
C GLY A 88 11.28 -13.45 -26.65
N SER A 89 12.14 -13.58 -25.64
CA SER A 89 12.35 -14.81 -24.85
C SER A 89 11.26 -15.11 -23.82
N GLY A 90 10.32 -14.15 -23.59
CA GLY A 90 9.31 -14.24 -22.54
C GLY A 90 9.74 -13.65 -21.19
N GLU A 91 11.02 -13.34 -21.00
CA GLU A 91 11.51 -12.60 -19.84
C GLU A 91 10.97 -11.18 -19.84
N ALA A 92 10.98 -10.53 -18.69
CA ALA A 92 10.51 -9.16 -18.57
C ALA A 92 11.38 -8.33 -17.63
N LYS A 93 11.26 -6.99 -17.70
CA LYS A 93 11.92 -6.06 -16.80
C LYS A 93 10.93 -5.07 -16.21
N GLY A 94 11.09 -4.72 -14.92
CA GLY A 94 10.34 -3.63 -14.29
C GLY A 94 10.94 -2.28 -14.66
N ILE A 95 10.09 -1.32 -15.00
CA ILE A 95 10.46 0.07 -15.28
C ILE A 95 9.53 0.96 -14.49
N ILE A 96 10.08 1.96 -13.78
CA ILE A 96 9.32 3.00 -13.07
C ILE A 96 9.58 4.34 -13.75
N GLY A 97 8.51 5.06 -14.10
CA GLY A 97 8.57 6.26 -14.93
C GLY A 97 9.04 7.52 -14.21
N GLU A 98 9.05 7.52 -12.86
CA GLU A 98 9.48 8.69 -12.07
C GLU A 98 10.29 8.29 -10.83
N SER A 99 10.89 9.28 -10.18
CA SER A 99 11.64 9.03 -8.93
C SER A 99 10.72 8.62 -7.78
N VAL A 100 11.06 7.52 -7.14
CA VAL A 100 10.37 6.97 -5.96
C VAL A 100 11.13 7.25 -4.66
N ARG A 101 12.21 8.02 -4.73
CA ARG A 101 13.07 8.29 -3.57
C ARG A 101 12.29 8.94 -2.42
N GLY A 102 12.35 8.31 -1.26
CA GLY A 102 11.72 8.80 -0.03
C GLY A 102 10.19 8.71 -0.01
N LYS A 103 9.57 8.10 -1.03
CA LYS A 103 8.11 7.94 -1.07
C LYS A 103 7.65 6.77 -0.20
N ASP A 104 6.44 6.90 0.34
CA ASP A 104 5.65 5.82 0.91
C ASP A 104 4.86 5.18 -0.23
N LEU A 105 5.29 3.99 -0.65
CA LEU A 105 4.82 3.34 -1.87
C LEU A 105 3.75 2.29 -1.58
N TYR A 106 2.69 2.30 -2.38
CA TYR A 106 1.65 1.28 -2.41
C TYR A 106 1.60 0.64 -3.78
N LEU A 107 1.99 -0.63 -3.86
CA LEU A 107 2.00 -1.42 -5.09
C LEU A 107 0.74 -2.30 -5.10
N MET A 108 -0.09 -2.14 -6.15
CA MET A 108 -1.35 -2.88 -6.29
C MET A 108 -1.18 -3.93 -7.40
N VAL A 109 -1.49 -5.19 -7.08
CA VAL A 109 -1.42 -6.30 -8.02
C VAL A 109 -2.62 -7.23 -7.89
N ASP A 110 -3.28 -7.54 -9.00
CA ASP A 110 -4.28 -8.61 -9.09
C ASP A 110 -3.63 -9.85 -9.72
N VAL A 111 -3.27 -10.80 -8.87
CA VAL A 111 -2.61 -12.04 -9.29
C VAL A 111 -3.54 -13.01 -9.99
N CYS A 112 -4.86 -12.81 -9.88
CA CYS A 112 -5.85 -13.70 -10.49
C CYS A 112 -6.40 -13.17 -11.82
N ASN A 113 -5.86 -12.08 -12.36
CA ASN A 113 -6.36 -11.49 -13.60
C ASN A 113 -5.91 -12.28 -14.83
N TYR A 114 -6.72 -13.26 -15.20
CA TYR A 114 -6.47 -14.12 -16.37
C TYR A 114 -6.74 -13.42 -17.72
N ASN A 115 -7.38 -12.24 -17.71
CA ASN A 115 -7.71 -11.52 -18.95
C ASN A 115 -6.49 -10.86 -19.59
N LEU A 116 -5.42 -10.63 -18.82
CA LEU A 116 -4.20 -10.06 -19.35
C LEU A 116 -3.42 -11.09 -20.15
N THR A 117 -2.95 -10.66 -21.31
CA THR A 117 -2.19 -11.51 -22.24
C THR A 117 -0.89 -10.87 -22.64
N TYR A 118 0.03 -11.71 -23.10
CA TYR A 118 1.27 -11.28 -23.77
C TYR A 118 1.53 -12.16 -24.99
N SER A 119 2.24 -11.61 -25.97
CA SER A 119 2.64 -12.36 -27.14
C SER A 119 4.06 -12.89 -26.96
N LEU A 120 4.24 -14.17 -27.28
CA LEU A 120 5.54 -14.84 -27.32
C LEU A 120 5.64 -15.70 -28.56
N SER A 121 6.61 -15.43 -29.42
CA SER A 121 6.84 -16.18 -30.66
C SER A 121 5.59 -16.27 -31.54
N GLY A 122 4.78 -15.20 -31.62
CA GLY A 122 3.54 -15.14 -32.39
C GLY A 122 2.32 -15.79 -31.73
N HIS A 123 2.47 -16.38 -30.54
CA HIS A 123 1.36 -16.96 -29.76
C HIS A 123 0.91 -16.02 -28.64
N THR A 124 -0.40 -15.93 -28.46
CA THR A 124 -0.99 -15.20 -27.34
C THR A 124 -1.09 -16.11 -26.12
N ASN A 125 -0.47 -15.67 -25.01
CA ASN A 125 -0.47 -16.38 -23.75
C ASN A 125 -1.21 -15.56 -22.70
N HIS A 126 -2.03 -16.19 -21.88
CA HIS A 126 -2.63 -15.56 -20.72
C HIS A 126 -1.62 -15.50 -19.58
N MET A 127 -1.67 -14.41 -18.83
CA MET A 127 -0.82 -14.28 -17.64
C MET A 127 -1.32 -15.20 -16.53
N SER A 128 -0.43 -16.02 -16.01
CA SER A 128 -0.67 -16.84 -14.82
C SER A 128 -0.53 -16.01 -13.54
N PRO A 129 -1.00 -16.52 -12.38
CA PRO A 129 -0.68 -15.94 -11.07
C PRO A 129 0.82 -15.75 -10.85
N ASP A 130 1.64 -16.68 -11.33
CA ASP A 130 3.11 -16.61 -11.23
C ASP A 130 3.67 -15.45 -12.07
N ASP A 131 3.12 -15.21 -13.27
CA ASP A 131 3.50 -14.08 -14.11
C ASP A 131 3.22 -12.74 -13.39
N HIS A 132 2.04 -12.60 -12.80
CA HIS A 132 1.67 -11.41 -12.04
C HIS A 132 2.56 -11.21 -10.81
N PHE A 133 2.78 -12.28 -10.04
CA PHE A 133 3.64 -12.23 -8.87
C PHE A 133 5.09 -11.90 -9.24
N GLN A 134 5.61 -12.50 -10.32
CA GLN A 134 6.94 -12.18 -10.82
C GLN A 134 7.05 -10.73 -11.33
N ASN A 135 5.99 -10.19 -11.95
CA ASN A 135 5.95 -8.78 -12.35
C ASN A 135 5.95 -7.84 -11.14
N LEU A 136 5.24 -8.17 -10.07
CA LEU A 136 5.32 -7.45 -8.80
C LEU A 136 6.77 -7.39 -8.30
N LYS A 137 7.46 -8.54 -8.26
CA LYS A 137 8.87 -8.60 -7.82
C LYS A 137 9.79 -7.74 -8.68
N ARG A 138 9.58 -7.73 -10.01
CA ARG A 138 10.34 -6.86 -10.92
C ARG A 138 10.16 -5.38 -10.63
N VAL A 139 8.93 -4.95 -10.30
CA VAL A 139 8.65 -3.56 -9.92
C VAL A 139 9.26 -3.23 -8.58
N ILE A 140 9.17 -4.11 -7.57
CA ILE A 140 9.84 -3.94 -6.28
C ILE A 140 11.36 -3.81 -6.48
N ALA A 141 11.96 -4.65 -7.32
CA ALA A 141 13.38 -4.57 -7.64
C ALA A 141 13.74 -3.24 -8.33
N ALA A 142 12.85 -2.70 -9.18
CA ALA A 142 13.05 -1.39 -9.83
C ALA A 142 12.97 -0.21 -8.84
N VAL A 143 12.28 -0.34 -7.70
CA VAL A 143 12.34 0.64 -6.60
C VAL A 143 13.76 0.73 -6.05
N GLY A 144 14.50 -0.40 -6.04
CA GLY A 144 15.91 -0.45 -5.71
C GLY A 144 16.27 0.08 -4.32
N GLY A 145 15.43 -0.15 -3.32
CA GLY A 145 15.64 0.31 -1.94
C GLY A 145 15.55 1.83 -1.76
N LYS A 146 15.04 2.58 -2.75
CA LYS A 146 14.95 4.05 -2.70
C LYS A 146 13.64 4.55 -2.10
N GLY A 147 12.61 3.71 -2.05
CA GLY A 147 11.37 3.98 -1.32
C GLY A 147 11.64 4.11 0.18
N ARG A 148 10.85 4.89 0.88
CA ARG A 148 10.92 4.96 2.33
C ARG A 148 10.21 3.79 2.99
N ARG A 149 9.11 3.36 2.40
CA ARG A 149 8.31 2.20 2.79
C ARG A 149 7.67 1.61 1.55
N ILE A 150 7.56 0.29 1.51
CA ILE A 150 6.90 -0.44 0.43
C ILE A 150 5.75 -1.24 1.02
N ASN A 151 4.54 -0.93 0.57
CA ASN A 151 3.33 -1.65 0.92
C ASN A 151 2.80 -2.35 -0.33
N VAL A 152 2.42 -3.62 -0.22
CA VAL A 152 1.81 -4.39 -1.30
C VAL A 152 0.34 -4.57 -1.01
N ILE A 153 -0.52 -4.18 -1.93
CA ILE A 153 -1.96 -4.47 -1.91
C ILE A 153 -2.23 -5.57 -2.93
N MET A 154 -2.62 -6.72 -2.43
CA MET A 154 -2.89 -7.92 -3.20
C MET A 154 -4.31 -8.39 -2.83
N PRO A 155 -5.36 -7.94 -3.55
CA PRO A 155 -6.75 -8.24 -3.22
C PRO A 155 -7.00 -9.73 -3.02
N PHE A 156 -6.48 -10.56 -3.93
CA PHE A 156 -6.39 -12.00 -3.74
C PHE A 156 -4.95 -12.38 -3.40
N LEU A 157 -4.74 -12.98 -2.25
CA LEU A 157 -3.40 -13.35 -1.79
C LEU A 157 -2.83 -14.49 -2.64
N TYR A 158 -1.67 -14.26 -3.25
CA TYR A 158 -0.95 -15.27 -4.03
C TYR A 158 -0.64 -16.51 -3.19
N GLU A 159 -0.92 -17.69 -3.74
CA GLU A 159 -0.74 -18.99 -3.09
C GLU A 159 -1.49 -19.16 -1.75
N SER A 160 -2.57 -18.40 -1.52
CA SER A 160 -3.30 -18.39 -0.24
C SER A 160 -3.88 -19.77 0.13
N ARG A 161 -4.15 -20.64 -0.85
CA ARG A 161 -4.64 -22.01 -0.62
C ARG A 161 -3.54 -22.93 -0.11
N GLN A 162 -2.29 -22.67 -0.42
CA GLN A 162 -1.13 -23.42 0.05
C GLN A 162 -0.54 -22.80 1.34
N HIS A 163 -1.41 -22.63 2.34
CA HIS A 163 -1.12 -21.99 3.63
C HIS A 163 -0.67 -22.98 4.73
N LYS A 164 -0.85 -24.27 4.53
CA LYS A 164 -0.42 -25.34 5.43
C LYS A 164 0.14 -26.50 4.63
N ARG A 165 0.96 -27.31 5.30
CA ARG A 165 1.58 -28.52 4.76
C ARG A 165 1.26 -29.70 5.65
N SER A 166 0.79 -30.80 5.08
CA SER A 166 0.45 -32.04 5.78
C SER A 166 1.33 -33.23 5.39
N GLY A 167 2.18 -33.07 4.39
CA GLY A 167 3.06 -34.12 3.88
C GLY A 167 4.32 -33.55 3.23
N ARG A 168 4.75 -34.18 2.15
CA ARG A 168 5.90 -33.73 1.33
C ARG A 168 5.42 -32.73 0.28
N GLU A 169 4.91 -31.61 0.73
CA GLU A 169 4.34 -30.52 -0.08
C GLU A 169 5.18 -29.27 0.09
N SER A 170 5.16 -28.39 -0.89
CA SER A 170 5.67 -27.04 -0.74
C SER A 170 4.76 -26.20 0.17
N LEU A 171 5.28 -25.12 0.72
CA LEU A 171 4.51 -24.15 1.53
C LEU A 171 4.58 -22.79 0.85
N ASP A 172 3.98 -22.70 -0.34
CA ASP A 172 4.24 -21.61 -1.28
C ASP A 172 3.73 -20.27 -0.79
N CYS A 173 2.61 -20.22 -0.07
CA CYS A 173 2.13 -18.99 0.53
C CYS A 173 3.17 -18.38 1.50
N ALA A 174 3.75 -19.19 2.37
CA ALA A 174 4.75 -18.71 3.32
C ALA A 174 6.04 -18.28 2.62
N LEU A 175 6.48 -19.04 1.61
CA LEU A 175 7.67 -18.72 0.82
C LEU A 175 7.49 -17.41 0.07
N ALA A 176 6.33 -17.20 -0.57
CA ALA A 176 6.00 -15.97 -1.30
C ALA A 176 6.02 -14.74 -0.38
N LEU A 177 5.37 -14.83 0.79
CA LEU A 177 5.37 -13.75 1.79
C LEU A 177 6.79 -13.43 2.26
N GLN A 178 7.58 -14.45 2.60
CA GLN A 178 8.97 -14.27 3.03
C GLN A 178 9.85 -13.67 1.93
N GLU A 179 9.62 -14.04 0.66
CA GLU A 179 10.34 -13.48 -0.48
C GLU A 179 10.07 -11.97 -0.60
N LEU A 180 8.81 -11.54 -0.53
CA LEU A 180 8.44 -10.13 -0.56
C LEU A 180 9.10 -9.34 0.58
N VAL A 181 9.08 -9.88 1.80
CA VAL A 181 9.73 -9.25 2.97
C VAL A 181 11.24 -9.13 2.77
N ARG A 182 11.91 -10.18 2.25
CA ARG A 182 13.35 -10.13 1.93
C ARG A 182 13.69 -9.12 0.84
N MET A 183 12.72 -8.82 -0.05
CA MET A 183 12.85 -7.76 -1.06
C MET A 183 12.61 -6.35 -0.51
N GLY A 184 12.28 -6.20 0.77
CA GLY A 184 12.07 -4.91 1.43
C GLY A 184 10.61 -4.45 1.45
N VAL A 185 9.65 -5.37 1.34
CA VAL A 185 8.23 -5.06 1.58
C VAL A 185 7.99 -4.98 3.08
N ASP A 186 7.44 -3.86 3.54
CA ASP A 186 7.15 -3.59 4.94
C ASP A 186 5.77 -4.13 5.34
N ASN A 187 4.76 -3.96 4.48
CA ASN A 187 3.39 -4.37 4.75
C ASN A 187 2.76 -5.07 3.54
N ILE A 188 1.96 -6.09 3.83
CA ILE A 188 1.15 -6.80 2.84
C ILE A 188 -0.31 -6.68 3.26
N ILE A 189 -1.16 -6.18 2.36
CA ILE A 189 -2.58 -5.95 2.57
C ILE A 189 -3.34 -6.84 1.59
N THR A 190 -4.25 -7.64 2.09
CA THR A 190 -5.10 -8.52 1.27
C THR A 190 -6.56 -8.44 1.73
N PHE A 191 -7.50 -8.92 0.89
CA PHE A 191 -8.90 -9.00 1.26
C PHE A 191 -9.27 -10.47 1.52
N ASP A 192 -9.81 -10.73 2.71
CA ASP A 192 -10.35 -12.04 3.11
C ASP A 192 -9.38 -13.20 2.84
N ALA A 193 -8.21 -13.17 3.47
CA ALA A 193 -7.22 -14.25 3.35
C ALA A 193 -7.85 -15.61 3.66
N HIS A 194 -7.61 -16.62 2.82
CA HIS A 194 -8.12 -17.98 2.98
C HIS A 194 -7.86 -18.59 4.39
N ASP A 195 -6.69 -18.28 4.94
CA ASP A 195 -6.38 -18.54 6.35
C ASP A 195 -5.56 -17.37 6.91
N PRO A 196 -6.09 -16.59 7.85
CA PRO A 196 -5.36 -15.42 8.40
C PRO A 196 -4.08 -15.80 9.15
N ARG A 197 -3.86 -17.08 9.50
CA ARG A 197 -2.63 -17.56 10.15
C ARG A 197 -1.40 -17.51 9.24
N VAL A 198 -1.56 -17.26 7.94
CA VAL A 198 -0.43 -17.02 7.01
C VAL A 198 0.49 -15.89 7.49
N GLN A 199 -0.03 -14.93 8.25
CA GLN A 199 0.77 -13.88 8.88
C GLN A 199 1.92 -14.42 9.77
N ASN A 200 1.78 -15.63 10.31
CA ASN A 200 2.82 -16.26 11.13
C ASN A 200 4.09 -16.58 10.34
N ALA A 201 4.04 -16.59 9.01
CA ALA A 201 5.21 -16.77 8.15
C ALA A 201 6.14 -15.55 8.16
N ILE A 202 5.61 -14.36 8.51
CA ILE A 202 6.30 -13.07 8.49
C ILE A 202 6.06 -12.27 9.78
N PRO A 203 6.42 -12.80 10.96
CA PRO A 203 6.00 -12.27 12.27
C PRO A 203 6.52 -10.87 12.59
N LEU A 204 7.53 -10.38 11.86
CA LEU A 204 8.14 -9.05 12.06
C LEU A 204 7.72 -8.04 11.00
N SER A 205 6.84 -8.40 10.07
CA SER A 205 6.35 -7.53 9.00
C SER A 205 4.84 -7.31 9.12
N GLY A 206 4.35 -6.19 8.64
CA GLY A 206 2.92 -5.90 8.63
C GLY A 206 2.17 -6.85 7.69
N PHE A 207 1.11 -7.45 8.20
CA PHE A 207 0.16 -8.21 7.39
C PHE A 207 -1.26 -7.86 7.81
N GLU A 208 -2.04 -7.37 6.86
CA GLU A 208 -3.42 -6.96 7.11
C GLU A 208 -4.37 -7.71 6.18
N THR A 209 -5.40 -8.31 6.76
CA THR A 209 -6.50 -8.88 5.99
C THR A 209 -7.75 -8.06 6.24
N VAL A 210 -8.21 -7.37 5.19
CA VAL A 210 -9.43 -6.56 5.22
C VAL A 210 -10.62 -7.46 4.93
N ARG A 211 -11.58 -7.50 5.84
CA ARG A 211 -12.82 -8.26 5.65
C ARG A 211 -13.88 -7.37 5.01
N PRO A 212 -14.44 -7.73 3.85
CA PRO A 212 -15.44 -6.91 3.16
C PRO A 212 -16.86 -7.04 3.76
N THR A 213 -16.98 -7.41 5.02
CA THR A 213 -18.26 -7.74 5.70
C THR A 213 -19.29 -6.60 5.70
N TYR A 214 -18.87 -5.36 5.48
CA TYR A 214 -19.77 -4.21 5.43
C TYR A 214 -20.22 -3.83 4.01
N HIS A 215 -19.73 -4.53 3.00
CA HIS A 215 -20.01 -4.24 1.57
C HIS A 215 -20.75 -5.37 0.86
N LEU A 216 -21.10 -6.42 1.59
CA LEU A 216 -21.93 -7.53 1.18
C LEU A 216 -23.27 -7.46 1.91
#